data_ff496cdae1000d49ac3a767978a6afd2
#
_entry.id   ff496cdae1000d49ac3a767978a6afd2
#
_cell.length_a   1.000
_cell.length_b   1.000
_cell.length_c   1.000
_cell.angle_alpha   90.00
_cell.angle_beta   90.00
_cell.angle_gamma   90.00
#
_symmetry.space_group_name_H-M   'P 1'
#
loop_
_entity.id
_entity.type
_entity.pdbx_description
1 polymer ?
#
loop_
_entity_poly.entity_id
_entity_poly.type
_entity_poly.pdbx_seq_one_letter_code
_entity_poly.pdbx_strand_id
1 'polypeptide(L)'
;MDNIALIESFGDFKDEKGISKIDLMAIIEDSLKTLLRKRYDSDDHFDVIVNPDKGDFQIFLNKRIVEDEMSEDDDLEIEISEAKKIDSTFEVGEEYTQEIPVAQLGRRSILTLKQILATKLQEHNNAMLYEQFKDRIGELAVGEVHHIRHKHVILLDDEGNEYILPKENQIPSDFFRKGDNVRAVIETVDFKGSKPQIFVSRTAPKFLEKLLELEIPEIQDGTIILKKVVRIPGEKAKIAVDAYDDRIDPVGACVGVKGSRIHGVVRELKNENIDVIQWSKNPEILVRRALGNITINKVEINENDTYALVYTPVEEISKVIGKQGQNIR
;
A
#
# COMPACT_ATOMS: atom_id res chain seq x y z
N MET A 1 -1.57 40.89 -11.74
CA MET A 1 -2.69 39.93 -11.77
C MET A 1 -2.25 38.46 -11.71
N ASP A 2 -1.04 38.14 -12.10
CA ASP A 2 -0.58 36.72 -12.16
C ASP A 2 -0.19 36.07 -10.80
N ASN A 3 0.14 36.89 -9.81
CA ASN A 3 0.42 36.38 -8.44
C ASN A 3 -0.85 35.83 -7.76
N ILE A 4 -2.00 36.43 -8.00
CA ILE A 4 -3.30 36.02 -7.40
C ILE A 4 -3.68 34.63 -7.90
N ALA A 5 -3.50 34.36 -9.20
CA ALA A 5 -3.83 33.03 -9.77
C ALA A 5 -2.88 31.90 -9.28
N LEU A 6 -1.66 32.24 -8.87
CA LEU A 6 -0.73 31.31 -8.25
C LEU A 6 -1.10 31.06 -6.78
N ILE A 7 -1.40 32.12 -6.04
CA ILE A 7 -1.86 32.08 -4.64
C ILE A 7 -3.19 31.34 -4.52
N GLU A 8 -4.14 31.57 -5.46
CA GLU A 8 -5.39 30.79 -5.54
C GLU A 8 -5.12 29.31 -5.82
N SER A 9 -4.18 28.99 -6.73
CA SER A 9 -3.75 27.58 -6.94
C SER A 9 -3.14 26.96 -5.69
N PHE A 10 -2.40 27.69 -4.87
CA PHE A 10 -1.88 27.21 -3.58
C PHE A 10 -3.00 27.03 -2.54
N GLY A 11 -4.05 27.86 -2.60
CA GLY A 11 -5.26 27.71 -1.80
C GLY A 11 -6.00 26.41 -2.11
N ASP A 12 -6.15 26.11 -3.40
CA ASP A 12 -6.78 24.86 -3.87
C ASP A 12 -6.03 23.60 -3.40
N PHE A 13 -4.69 23.65 -3.34
CA PHE A 13 -3.86 22.55 -2.83
C PHE A 13 -3.89 22.41 -1.31
N LYS A 14 -4.24 23.49 -0.57
CA LYS A 14 -4.35 23.43 0.90
C LYS A 14 -5.53 22.57 1.37
N ASP A 15 -6.55 22.42 0.53
CA ASP A 15 -7.73 21.58 0.80
C ASP A 15 -7.55 20.13 0.29
N GLU A 16 -6.44 19.79 -0.37
CA GLU A 16 -6.12 18.41 -0.71
C GLU A 16 -5.83 17.60 0.57
N LYS A 17 -6.64 16.60 0.77
CA LYS A 17 -6.70 15.75 1.97
C LYS A 17 -5.34 15.14 2.31
N GLY A 18 -4.79 15.50 3.48
CA GLY A 18 -3.75 14.73 4.17
C GLY A 18 -2.32 15.23 4.08
N ILE A 19 -2.03 16.33 3.32
CA ILE A 19 -0.66 16.87 3.25
C ILE A 19 -0.42 17.81 4.43
N SER A 20 0.66 17.59 5.18
CA SER A 20 1.04 18.51 6.26
C SER A 20 1.50 19.85 5.67
N LYS A 21 1.34 20.95 6.45
CA LYS A 21 1.85 22.27 6.03
C LYS A 21 3.36 22.23 5.75
N ILE A 22 4.09 21.43 6.52
CA ILE A 22 5.56 21.31 6.40
C ILE A 22 5.92 20.64 5.07
N ASP A 23 5.23 19.54 4.73
CA ASP A 23 5.48 18.80 3.48
C ASP A 23 5.10 19.65 2.26
N LEU A 24 3.98 20.39 2.34
CA LEU A 24 3.56 21.29 1.27
C LEU A 24 4.61 22.40 1.03
N MET A 25 5.16 22.97 2.09
CA MET A 25 6.25 23.97 2.00
C MET A 25 7.48 23.38 1.32
N ALA A 26 7.90 22.19 1.74
CA ALA A 26 9.07 21.50 1.16
C ALA A 26 8.83 21.20 -0.34
N ILE A 27 7.63 20.78 -0.71
CA ILE A 27 7.26 20.54 -2.11
C ILE A 27 7.28 21.82 -2.94
N ILE A 28 6.78 22.93 -2.39
CA ILE A 28 6.80 24.24 -3.08
C ILE A 28 8.23 24.72 -3.27
N GLU A 29 9.05 24.70 -2.21
CA GLU A 29 10.44 25.10 -2.24
C GLU A 29 11.23 24.27 -3.28
N ASP A 30 11.11 22.95 -3.24
CA ASP A 30 11.80 22.05 -4.16
C ASP A 30 11.28 22.21 -5.61
N SER A 31 10.01 22.55 -5.81
CA SER A 31 9.45 22.85 -7.13
C SER A 31 10.01 24.13 -7.72
N LEU A 32 10.17 25.17 -6.89
CA LEU A 32 10.78 26.42 -7.28
C LEU A 32 12.27 26.24 -7.59
N LYS A 33 13.02 25.56 -6.75
CA LYS A 33 14.43 25.20 -7.00
C LYS A 33 14.58 24.41 -8.31
N THR A 34 13.68 23.44 -8.55
CA THR A 34 13.68 22.68 -9.80
C THR A 34 13.40 23.56 -11.03
N LEU A 35 12.53 24.54 -10.92
CA LEU A 35 12.28 25.51 -11.98
C LEU A 35 13.50 26.38 -12.24
N LEU A 36 14.11 26.92 -11.19
CA LEU A 36 15.31 27.76 -11.26
C LEU A 36 16.48 27.03 -11.88
N ARG A 37 16.72 25.78 -11.46
CA ARG A 37 17.74 24.90 -12.06
C ARG A 37 17.52 24.67 -13.55
N LYS A 38 16.27 24.53 -13.99
CA LYS A 38 15.96 24.39 -15.42
C LYS A 38 16.18 25.67 -16.24
N ARG A 39 16.15 26.83 -15.59
CA ARG A 39 16.28 28.12 -16.27
C ARG A 39 17.70 28.66 -16.26
N TYR A 40 18.43 28.42 -15.18
CA TYR A 40 19.76 29.00 -14.91
C TYR A 40 20.86 27.94 -14.83
N ASP A 41 20.54 26.68 -15.16
CA ASP A 41 21.41 25.50 -15.08
C ASP A 41 21.94 25.16 -13.66
N SER A 42 21.70 26.02 -12.64
CA SER A 42 21.96 25.79 -11.23
C SER A 42 20.93 26.48 -10.35
N ASP A 43 20.79 26.03 -9.11
CA ASP A 43 19.99 26.65 -8.04
C ASP A 43 20.83 27.15 -6.88
N ASP A 44 22.17 27.01 -6.94
CA ASP A 44 23.10 27.34 -5.85
C ASP A 44 23.10 28.84 -5.46
N HIS A 45 22.75 29.69 -6.43
CA HIS A 45 22.68 31.15 -6.22
C HIS A 45 21.30 31.67 -5.82
N PHE A 46 20.35 30.76 -5.56
CA PHE A 46 18.97 31.15 -5.28
C PHE A 46 18.54 30.68 -3.88
N ASP A 47 18.00 31.64 -3.10
CA ASP A 47 17.29 31.35 -1.86
C ASP A 47 15.79 31.45 -2.08
N VAL A 48 15.04 30.44 -1.66
CA VAL A 48 13.59 30.41 -1.75
C VAL A 48 13.01 30.38 -0.34
N ILE A 49 12.22 31.39 0.00
CA ILE A 49 11.53 31.48 1.28
C ILE A 49 10.05 31.29 1.04
N VAL A 50 9.47 30.24 1.65
CA VAL A 50 8.02 29.96 1.58
C VAL A 50 7.36 30.32 2.90
N ASN A 51 6.34 31.17 2.87
CA ASN A 51 5.55 31.55 4.04
C ASN A 51 4.25 30.71 4.08
N PRO A 52 4.14 29.75 5.04
CA PRO A 52 3.00 28.85 5.10
C PRO A 52 1.69 29.52 5.54
N ASP A 53 1.78 30.63 6.28
CA ASP A 53 0.59 31.26 6.85
C ASP A 53 -0.09 32.20 5.86
N LYS A 54 0.69 32.84 4.99
CA LYS A 54 0.20 33.71 3.93
C LYS A 54 -0.03 32.98 2.60
N GLY A 55 0.59 31.80 2.42
CA GLY A 55 0.57 31.06 1.16
C GLY A 55 1.38 31.75 0.07
N ASP A 56 2.40 32.51 0.46
CA ASP A 56 3.20 33.33 -0.41
C ASP A 56 4.68 32.84 -0.36
N PHE A 57 5.47 33.17 -1.36
CA PHE A 57 6.89 32.82 -1.39
C PHE A 57 7.70 33.94 -2.03
N GLN A 58 8.96 34.03 -1.62
CA GLN A 58 9.94 34.98 -2.14
C GLN A 58 11.13 34.22 -2.70
N ILE A 59 11.67 34.72 -3.81
CA ILE A 59 12.85 34.19 -4.46
C ILE A 59 13.92 35.26 -4.41
N PHE A 60 15.07 34.92 -3.88
CA PHE A 60 16.23 35.78 -3.81
C PHE A 60 17.32 35.20 -4.69
N LEU A 61 17.98 36.08 -5.46
CA LEU A 61 19.17 35.76 -6.25
C LEU A 61 20.37 36.41 -5.58
N ASN A 62 21.36 35.64 -5.24
CA ASN A 62 22.63 36.07 -4.70
C ASN A 62 23.62 36.25 -5.84
N LYS A 63 23.85 37.51 -6.25
CA LYS A 63 24.81 37.88 -7.30
C LYS A 63 26.18 38.16 -6.65
N ARG A 64 27.21 37.64 -7.30
CA ARG A 64 28.59 37.92 -6.90
C ARG A 64 29.02 39.30 -7.40
N ILE A 65 29.62 40.12 -6.56
CA ILE A 65 30.16 41.42 -6.95
C ILE A 65 31.56 41.21 -7.55
N VAL A 66 31.71 41.61 -8.82
CA VAL A 66 32.95 41.51 -9.56
C VAL A 66 33.51 42.91 -9.92
N GLU A 67 34.79 42.98 -10.34
CA GLU A 67 35.37 44.21 -10.86
C GLU A 67 34.67 44.66 -12.15
N ASP A 68 34.70 45.98 -12.40
CA ASP A 68 34.10 46.54 -13.63
C ASP A 68 34.74 45.93 -14.85
N GLU A 69 33.94 45.63 -15.89
CA GLU A 69 34.34 44.96 -17.15
C GLU A 69 34.81 43.48 -16.99
N MET A 70 34.65 42.87 -15.79
CA MET A 70 35.04 41.49 -15.51
C MET A 70 33.85 40.54 -15.33
N SER A 71 32.61 40.99 -15.58
CA SER A 71 31.44 40.13 -15.50
C SER A 71 31.44 39.14 -16.65
N GLU A 72 31.39 37.84 -16.33
CA GLU A 72 31.23 36.74 -17.28
C GLU A 72 29.77 36.32 -17.45
N ASP A 73 28.92 36.57 -16.47
CA ASP A 73 27.50 36.23 -16.45
C ASP A 73 26.65 37.32 -15.79
N ASP A 74 26.03 38.17 -16.62
CA ASP A 74 25.19 39.28 -16.18
C ASP A 74 24.00 38.84 -15.30
N ASP A 75 23.57 37.57 -15.38
CA ASP A 75 22.47 37.04 -14.57
C ASP A 75 22.96 36.71 -13.14
N LEU A 76 24.21 36.27 -12.96
CA LEU A 76 24.77 35.80 -11.68
C LEU A 76 25.80 36.75 -11.06
N GLU A 77 26.27 37.74 -11.81
CA GLU A 77 27.28 38.70 -11.37
C GLU A 77 26.77 40.13 -11.46
N ILE A 78 27.35 41.01 -10.71
CA ILE A 78 27.07 42.45 -10.74
C ILE A 78 28.38 43.22 -10.61
N GLU A 79 28.60 44.21 -11.46
CA GLU A 79 29.78 45.05 -11.40
C GLU A 79 29.79 45.95 -10.16
N ILE A 80 30.98 46.17 -9.59
CA ILE A 80 31.15 46.97 -8.36
C ILE A 80 30.61 48.39 -8.51
N SER A 81 30.71 48.98 -9.68
CA SER A 81 30.17 50.30 -9.97
C SER A 81 28.64 50.35 -9.90
N GLU A 82 27.96 49.29 -10.24
CA GLU A 82 26.51 49.12 -10.10
C GLU A 82 26.12 48.80 -8.66
N ALA A 83 26.83 47.87 -8.02
CA ALA A 83 26.60 47.51 -6.63
C ALA A 83 26.72 48.71 -5.70
N LYS A 84 27.72 49.59 -5.91
CA LYS A 84 27.94 50.85 -5.11
C LYS A 84 26.86 51.89 -5.34
N LYS A 85 26.08 51.83 -6.40
CA LYS A 85 24.89 52.71 -6.56
C LYS A 85 23.75 52.31 -5.63
N ILE A 86 23.72 51.04 -5.21
CA ILE A 86 22.70 50.47 -4.31
C ILE A 86 23.15 50.67 -2.87
N ASP A 87 24.35 50.26 -2.54
CA ASP A 87 24.99 50.50 -1.24
C ASP A 87 26.48 50.77 -1.42
N SER A 88 26.93 51.93 -0.94
CA SER A 88 28.33 52.40 -1.05
C SER A 88 29.34 51.54 -0.25
N THR A 89 28.88 50.66 0.62
CA THR A 89 29.69 49.80 1.48
C THR A 89 30.13 48.50 0.82
N PHE A 90 29.56 48.12 -0.32
CA PHE A 90 29.89 46.87 -0.99
C PHE A 90 31.35 46.84 -1.50
N GLU A 91 31.98 45.67 -1.34
CA GLU A 91 33.32 45.36 -1.82
C GLU A 91 33.30 44.22 -2.86
N VAL A 92 34.33 44.14 -3.71
CA VAL A 92 34.48 43.07 -4.69
C VAL A 92 34.65 41.71 -3.98
N GLY A 93 33.89 40.75 -4.41
CA GLY A 93 33.86 39.37 -3.83
C GLY A 93 32.76 39.16 -2.80
N GLU A 94 32.02 40.20 -2.41
CA GLU A 94 30.82 40.06 -1.61
C GLU A 94 29.62 39.60 -2.45
N GLU A 95 28.55 39.17 -1.78
CA GLU A 95 27.28 38.75 -2.39
C GLU A 95 26.22 39.88 -2.25
N TYR A 96 25.58 40.19 -3.34
CA TYR A 96 24.42 41.10 -3.40
C TYR A 96 23.15 40.29 -3.57
N THR A 97 22.27 40.30 -2.57
CA THR A 97 21.00 39.59 -2.62
C THR A 97 19.89 40.45 -3.23
N GLN A 98 19.33 40.00 -4.35
CA GLN A 98 18.24 40.68 -5.04
C GLN A 98 16.96 39.85 -4.99
N GLU A 99 15.82 40.44 -4.56
CA GLU A 99 14.54 39.77 -4.68
C GLU A 99 14.08 39.75 -6.15
N ILE A 100 13.70 38.56 -6.64
CA ILE A 100 13.15 38.38 -7.98
C ILE A 100 11.63 38.28 -7.86
N PRO A 101 10.87 39.27 -8.33
CA PRO A 101 9.43 39.17 -8.40
C PRO A 101 9.00 38.01 -9.31
N VAL A 102 8.03 37.20 -8.88
CA VAL A 102 7.51 36.04 -9.65
C VAL A 102 7.05 36.42 -11.05
N ALA A 103 6.55 37.64 -11.21
CA ALA A 103 6.15 38.18 -12.52
C ALA A 103 7.31 38.22 -13.52
N GLN A 104 8.57 38.37 -13.07
CA GLN A 104 9.75 38.38 -13.95
C GLN A 104 10.12 36.99 -14.46
N LEU A 105 9.62 35.91 -13.84
CA LEU A 105 9.84 34.55 -14.34
C LEU A 105 9.14 34.31 -15.68
N GLY A 106 8.10 35.08 -16.00
CA GLY A 106 7.36 35.00 -17.25
C GLY A 106 6.34 33.86 -17.26
N ARG A 107 5.34 33.97 -18.16
CA ARG A 107 4.19 33.05 -18.23
C ARG A 107 4.57 31.58 -18.44
N ARG A 108 5.62 31.29 -19.24
CA ARG A 108 6.09 29.93 -19.48
C ARG A 108 6.60 29.27 -18.19
N SER A 109 7.41 29.99 -17.44
CA SER A 109 7.97 29.50 -16.16
C SER A 109 6.86 29.23 -15.15
N ILE A 110 5.84 30.07 -15.08
CA ILE A 110 4.67 29.87 -14.22
C ILE A 110 3.89 28.59 -14.59
N LEU A 111 3.68 28.34 -15.88
CA LEU A 111 3.03 27.10 -16.34
C LEU A 111 3.89 25.86 -16.02
N THR A 112 5.21 25.98 -16.21
CA THR A 112 6.16 24.91 -15.87
C THR A 112 6.16 24.64 -14.37
N LEU A 113 6.14 25.70 -13.54
CA LEU A 113 6.04 25.55 -12.08
C LEU A 113 4.77 24.80 -11.66
N LYS A 114 3.62 25.17 -12.24
CA LYS A 114 2.36 24.45 -11.97
C LYS A 114 2.45 22.96 -12.32
N GLN A 115 3.09 22.61 -13.44
CA GLN A 115 3.29 21.22 -13.83
C GLN A 115 4.24 20.48 -12.86
N ILE A 116 5.37 21.11 -12.49
CA ILE A 116 6.32 20.51 -11.53
C ILE A 116 5.62 20.29 -10.20
N LEU A 117 4.89 21.29 -9.71
CA LEU A 117 4.17 21.22 -8.44
C LEU A 117 3.14 20.08 -8.45
N ALA A 118 2.30 20.01 -9.48
CA ALA A 118 1.29 18.95 -9.61
C ALA A 118 1.95 17.55 -9.64
N THR A 119 3.09 17.41 -10.33
CA THR A 119 3.83 16.14 -10.39
C THR A 119 4.37 15.77 -9.02
N LYS A 120 5.03 16.70 -8.31
CA LYS A 120 5.61 16.44 -6.98
C LYS A 120 4.55 16.17 -5.92
N LEU A 121 3.42 16.87 -5.96
CA LEU A 121 2.27 16.57 -5.10
C LEU A 121 1.73 15.16 -5.35
N GLN A 122 1.60 14.77 -6.61
CA GLN A 122 1.17 13.42 -6.96
C GLN A 122 2.17 12.35 -6.50
N GLU A 123 3.47 12.60 -6.64
CA GLU A 123 4.54 11.72 -6.16
C GLU A 123 4.47 11.58 -4.63
N HIS A 124 4.30 12.69 -3.91
CA HIS A 124 4.15 12.68 -2.45
C HIS A 124 2.91 11.89 -2.01
N ASN A 125 1.75 12.14 -2.62
CA ASN A 125 0.52 11.41 -2.33
C ASN A 125 0.67 9.92 -2.62
N ASN A 126 1.34 9.56 -3.71
CA ASN A 126 1.62 8.17 -4.06
C ASN A 126 2.56 7.50 -3.05
N ALA A 127 3.57 8.22 -2.55
CA ALA A 127 4.46 7.70 -1.53
C ALA A 127 3.72 7.49 -0.20
N MET A 128 2.90 8.45 0.23
CA MET A 128 2.07 8.30 1.43
C MET A 128 1.11 7.11 1.31
N LEU A 129 0.42 6.98 0.18
CA LEU A 129 -0.49 5.87 -0.07
C LEU A 129 0.25 4.52 -0.01
N TYR A 130 1.44 4.43 -0.59
CA TYR A 130 2.26 3.22 -0.53
C TYR A 130 2.62 2.85 0.92
N GLU A 131 3.14 3.78 1.70
CA GLU A 131 3.51 3.52 3.10
C GLU A 131 2.29 3.14 3.95
N GLN A 132 1.16 3.82 3.77
CA GLN A 132 -0.09 3.50 4.46
C GLN A 132 -0.55 2.05 4.18
N PHE A 133 -0.51 1.60 2.94
CA PHE A 133 -1.00 0.28 2.57
C PHE A 133 0.03 -0.82 2.72
N LYS A 134 1.32 -0.52 2.69
CA LYS A 134 2.40 -1.47 2.94
C LYS A 134 2.29 -2.10 4.33
N ASP A 135 1.98 -1.30 5.34
CA ASP A 135 1.81 -1.78 6.72
C ASP A 135 0.50 -2.55 6.92
N ARG A 136 -0.45 -2.40 5.99
CA ARG A 136 -1.73 -3.09 6.00
C ARG A 136 -1.76 -4.39 5.19
N ILE A 137 -0.62 -4.83 4.65
CA ILE A 137 -0.52 -6.14 3.97
C ILE A 137 -0.95 -7.26 4.93
N GLY A 138 -1.87 -8.10 4.46
CA GLY A 138 -2.49 -9.16 5.26
C GLY A 138 -3.75 -8.72 6.02
N GLU A 139 -4.16 -7.46 5.97
CA GLU A 139 -5.44 -7.00 6.51
C GLU A 139 -6.60 -7.22 5.54
N LEU A 140 -7.80 -7.29 6.12
CA LEU A 140 -9.03 -7.37 5.32
C LEU A 140 -9.38 -6.00 4.74
N ALA A 141 -9.59 -5.96 3.44
CA ALA A 141 -10.10 -4.82 2.71
C ALA A 141 -11.51 -5.09 2.21
N VAL A 142 -12.32 -4.04 2.19
CA VAL A 142 -13.69 -4.07 1.63
C VAL A 142 -13.75 -2.98 0.56
N GLY A 143 -14.30 -3.30 -0.61
CA GLY A 143 -14.48 -2.32 -1.66
C GLY A 143 -15.67 -2.66 -2.56
N GLU A 144 -16.27 -1.63 -3.13
CA GLU A 144 -17.34 -1.76 -4.10
C GLU A 144 -16.77 -2.00 -5.51
N VAL A 145 -17.35 -2.94 -6.26
CA VAL A 145 -16.97 -3.22 -7.64
C VAL A 145 -17.23 -2.01 -8.53
N HIS A 146 -16.18 -1.36 -8.98
CA HIS A 146 -16.25 -0.18 -9.85
C HIS A 146 -16.13 -0.55 -11.33
N HIS A 147 -15.10 -1.35 -11.68
CA HIS A 147 -14.89 -1.83 -13.06
C HIS A 147 -14.53 -3.32 -13.10
N ILE A 148 -15.14 -4.03 -14.05
CA ILE A 148 -14.82 -5.43 -14.34
C ILE A 148 -14.10 -5.46 -15.68
N ARG A 149 -12.85 -5.97 -15.67
CA ARG A 149 -12.03 -6.16 -16.85
C ARG A 149 -11.71 -7.64 -17.04
N HIS A 150 -11.25 -8.04 -18.21
CA HIS A 150 -10.96 -9.44 -18.52
C HIS A 150 -9.95 -10.10 -17.56
N LYS A 151 -8.95 -9.33 -17.11
CA LYS A 151 -7.85 -9.84 -16.28
C LYS A 151 -7.97 -9.51 -14.79
N HIS A 152 -8.81 -8.56 -14.41
CA HIS A 152 -8.95 -8.09 -13.03
C HIS A 152 -10.27 -7.35 -12.81
N VAL A 153 -10.65 -7.27 -11.54
CA VAL A 153 -11.73 -6.41 -11.08
C VAL A 153 -11.11 -5.26 -10.29
N ILE A 154 -11.61 -4.04 -10.50
CA ILE A 154 -11.22 -2.86 -9.72
C ILE A 154 -12.32 -2.61 -8.70
N LEU A 155 -11.91 -2.56 -7.43
CA LEU A 155 -12.76 -2.23 -6.30
C LEU A 155 -12.38 -0.83 -5.79
N LEU A 156 -13.34 -0.09 -5.28
CA LEU A 156 -13.12 1.19 -4.59
C LEU A 156 -13.57 1.06 -3.14
N ASP A 157 -12.74 1.54 -2.22
CA ASP A 157 -13.16 1.72 -0.84
C ASP A 157 -13.90 3.06 -0.63
N ASP A 158 -14.36 3.29 0.61
CA ASP A 158 -15.11 4.51 0.97
C ASP A 158 -14.27 5.80 0.87
N GLU A 159 -12.94 5.67 0.87
CA GLU A 159 -11.99 6.77 0.71
C GLU A 159 -11.63 7.04 -0.76
N GLY A 160 -12.05 6.17 -1.68
CA GLY A 160 -11.78 6.24 -3.11
C GLY A 160 -10.46 5.59 -3.53
N ASN A 161 -9.84 4.77 -2.65
CA ASN A 161 -8.65 4.00 -3.00
C ASN A 161 -9.03 2.83 -3.92
N GLU A 162 -8.20 2.59 -4.94
CA GLU A 162 -8.40 1.51 -5.90
C GLU A 162 -7.70 0.23 -5.45
N TYR A 163 -8.46 -0.85 -5.26
CA TYR A 163 -7.95 -2.20 -5.09
C TYR A 163 -8.06 -2.98 -6.39
N ILE A 164 -7.01 -3.68 -6.76
CA ILE A 164 -6.95 -4.53 -7.94
C ILE A 164 -7.09 -5.97 -7.47
N LEU A 165 -8.14 -6.66 -7.93
CA LEU A 165 -8.37 -8.08 -7.70
C LEU A 165 -8.09 -8.84 -9.01
N PRO A 166 -6.85 -9.38 -9.21
CA PRO A 166 -6.50 -10.16 -10.39
C PRO A 166 -7.36 -11.41 -10.52
N LYS A 167 -7.51 -11.93 -11.73
CA LYS A 167 -8.34 -13.12 -11.98
C LYS A 167 -7.82 -14.36 -11.27
N GLU A 168 -6.52 -14.52 -11.16
CA GLU A 168 -5.84 -15.58 -10.41
C GLU A 168 -6.09 -15.51 -8.90
N ASN A 169 -6.41 -14.34 -8.38
CA ASN A 169 -6.72 -14.08 -6.98
C ASN A 169 -8.23 -14.12 -6.67
N GLN A 170 -9.06 -14.45 -7.66
CA GLN A 170 -10.50 -14.66 -7.48
C GLN A 170 -10.78 -16.14 -7.22
N ILE A 171 -11.75 -16.43 -6.36
CA ILE A 171 -12.25 -17.80 -6.19
C ILE A 171 -12.87 -18.22 -7.53
N PRO A 172 -12.64 -19.45 -8.03
CA PRO A 172 -13.14 -19.86 -9.35
C PRO A 172 -14.65 -19.68 -9.58
N SER A 173 -15.43 -19.73 -8.50
CA SER A 173 -16.89 -19.53 -8.51
C SER A 173 -17.32 -18.09 -8.22
N ASP A 174 -16.37 -17.16 -8.06
CA ASP A 174 -16.71 -15.75 -7.87
C ASP A 174 -17.36 -15.17 -9.13
N PHE A 175 -18.45 -14.47 -8.91
CA PHE A 175 -19.13 -13.69 -9.93
C PHE A 175 -19.45 -12.31 -9.39
N PHE A 176 -18.94 -11.28 -10.03
CA PHE A 176 -19.06 -9.89 -9.58
C PHE A 176 -19.94 -9.08 -10.52
N ARG A 177 -20.71 -8.16 -9.96
CA ARG A 177 -21.44 -7.13 -10.68
C ARG A 177 -21.00 -5.76 -10.18
N LYS A 178 -21.10 -4.75 -11.03
CA LYS A 178 -20.85 -3.36 -10.63
C LYS A 178 -21.78 -3.00 -9.46
N GLY A 179 -21.20 -2.42 -8.39
CA GLY A 179 -21.91 -2.07 -7.18
C GLY A 179 -21.90 -3.15 -6.08
N ASP A 180 -21.38 -4.36 -6.38
CA ASP A 180 -21.26 -5.40 -5.33
C ASP A 180 -20.16 -5.03 -4.34
N ASN A 181 -20.43 -5.21 -3.04
CA ASN A 181 -19.39 -5.12 -2.00
C ASN A 181 -18.60 -6.42 -1.92
N VAL A 182 -17.28 -6.33 -2.04
CA VAL A 182 -16.35 -7.47 -2.07
C VAL A 182 -15.35 -7.33 -0.93
N ARG A 183 -15.19 -8.41 -0.16
CA ARG A 183 -14.14 -8.57 0.84
C ARG A 183 -12.97 -9.32 0.24
N ALA A 184 -11.76 -8.84 0.50
CA ALA A 184 -10.52 -9.49 0.10
C ALA A 184 -9.41 -9.12 1.08
N VAL A 185 -8.29 -9.84 1.08
CA VAL A 185 -7.11 -9.47 1.86
C VAL A 185 -6.14 -8.67 0.99
N ILE A 186 -5.49 -7.66 1.55
CA ILE A 186 -4.40 -6.95 0.88
C ILE A 186 -3.22 -7.92 0.79
N GLU A 187 -2.82 -8.27 -0.43
CA GLU A 187 -1.77 -9.25 -0.68
C GLU A 187 -0.43 -8.60 -0.94
N THR A 188 -0.38 -7.64 -1.85
CA THR A 188 0.84 -6.87 -2.16
C THR A 188 0.50 -5.44 -2.51
N VAL A 189 1.49 -4.57 -2.33
CA VAL A 189 1.45 -3.18 -2.78
C VAL A 189 2.70 -2.93 -3.61
N ASP A 190 2.53 -2.67 -4.90
CA ASP A 190 3.61 -2.50 -5.85
C ASP A 190 3.49 -1.20 -6.62
N PHE A 191 4.60 -0.68 -7.14
CA PHE A 191 4.58 0.49 -8.02
C PHE A 191 4.45 0.08 -9.49
N LYS A 192 3.53 0.72 -10.20
CA LYS A 192 3.49 0.70 -11.66
C LYS A 192 3.77 2.10 -12.19
N GLY A 193 5.02 2.30 -12.61
CA GLY A 193 5.51 3.66 -12.85
C GLY A 193 5.61 4.44 -11.54
N SER A 194 4.96 5.59 -11.45
CA SER A 194 4.91 6.43 -10.24
C SER A 194 3.67 6.19 -9.36
N LYS A 195 2.69 5.38 -9.81
CA LYS A 195 1.45 5.14 -9.06
C LYS A 195 1.51 3.80 -8.30
N PRO A 196 1.27 3.76 -6.97
CA PRO A 196 1.14 2.51 -6.23
C PRO A 196 -0.14 1.78 -6.67
N GLN A 197 -0.04 0.46 -6.75
CA GLN A 197 -1.15 -0.44 -7.02
C GLN A 197 -1.31 -1.39 -5.85
N ILE A 198 -2.52 -1.45 -5.31
CA ILE A 198 -2.86 -2.31 -4.16
C ILE A 198 -3.54 -3.55 -4.73
N PHE A 199 -2.84 -4.68 -4.64
CA PHE A 199 -3.39 -5.97 -5.06
C PHE A 199 -4.04 -6.67 -3.89
N VAL A 200 -5.25 -7.17 -4.14
CA VAL A 200 -6.01 -7.90 -3.14
C VAL A 200 -6.29 -9.33 -3.61
N SER A 201 -6.52 -10.23 -2.65
CA SER A 201 -6.72 -11.65 -2.91
C SER A 201 -7.87 -12.22 -2.09
N ARG A 202 -8.65 -13.11 -2.74
CA ARG A 202 -9.66 -13.96 -2.12
C ARG A 202 -9.21 -15.42 -2.06
N THR A 203 -8.09 -15.74 -2.75
CA THR A 203 -7.52 -17.09 -2.80
C THR A 203 -6.44 -17.32 -1.75
N ALA A 204 -5.79 -16.27 -1.25
CA ALA A 204 -4.74 -16.36 -0.24
C ALA A 204 -5.24 -17.04 1.05
N PRO A 205 -4.43 -17.91 1.70
CA PRO A 205 -4.77 -18.48 3.01
C PRO A 205 -5.09 -17.41 4.07
N LYS A 206 -4.41 -16.28 4.00
CA LYS A 206 -4.62 -15.15 4.90
C LYS A 206 -6.04 -14.58 4.85
N PHE A 207 -6.72 -14.67 3.69
CA PHE A 207 -8.11 -14.26 3.57
C PHE A 207 -9.04 -15.11 4.46
N LEU A 208 -8.84 -16.44 4.45
CA LEU A 208 -9.59 -17.33 5.36
C LEU A 208 -9.28 -17.04 6.83
N GLU A 209 -8.00 -16.81 7.17
CA GLU A 209 -7.61 -16.46 8.54
C GLU A 209 -8.36 -15.20 9.01
N LYS A 210 -8.38 -14.16 8.20
CA LYS A 210 -9.06 -12.89 8.54
C LYS A 210 -10.57 -13.00 8.62
N LEU A 211 -11.19 -13.85 7.80
CA LEU A 211 -12.61 -14.15 7.94
C LEU A 211 -12.92 -14.89 9.25
N LEU A 212 -12.07 -15.83 9.66
CA LEU A 212 -12.20 -16.53 10.93
C LEU A 212 -12.00 -15.59 12.12
N GLU A 213 -11.00 -14.69 12.07
CA GLU A 213 -10.81 -13.66 13.10
C GLU A 213 -12.05 -12.77 13.25
N LEU A 214 -12.76 -12.46 12.15
CA LEU A 214 -13.95 -11.62 12.17
C LEU A 214 -15.17 -12.34 12.76
N GLU A 215 -15.34 -13.64 12.47
CA GLU A 215 -16.53 -14.41 12.84
C GLU A 215 -16.39 -15.14 14.20
N ILE A 216 -15.16 -15.33 14.69
CA ILE A 216 -14.86 -16.11 15.90
C ILE A 216 -14.13 -15.22 16.91
N PRO A 217 -14.83 -14.69 17.93
CA PRO A 217 -14.24 -13.79 18.92
C PRO A 217 -13.03 -14.40 19.64
N GLU A 218 -13.06 -15.72 19.91
CA GLU A 218 -11.96 -16.43 20.60
C GLU A 218 -10.66 -16.50 19.77
N ILE A 219 -10.74 -16.32 18.45
CA ILE A 219 -9.56 -16.15 17.58
C ILE A 219 -9.09 -14.70 17.63
N GLN A 220 -10.04 -13.75 17.64
CA GLN A 220 -9.74 -12.32 17.69
C GLN A 220 -9.04 -11.92 19.00
N ASP A 221 -9.47 -12.46 20.13
CA ASP A 221 -8.88 -12.20 21.45
C ASP A 221 -7.64 -13.04 21.74
N GLY A 222 -7.27 -13.98 20.85
CA GLY A 222 -6.09 -14.83 20.95
C GLY A 222 -6.25 -16.04 21.88
N THR A 223 -7.45 -16.29 22.41
CA THR A 223 -7.74 -17.49 23.22
C THR A 223 -7.58 -18.76 22.40
N ILE A 224 -7.98 -18.71 21.12
CA ILE A 224 -7.73 -19.74 20.11
C ILE A 224 -6.72 -19.23 19.11
N ILE A 225 -5.72 -20.07 18.81
CA ILE A 225 -4.63 -19.75 17.90
C ILE A 225 -4.78 -20.58 16.62
N LEU A 226 -4.80 -19.90 15.48
CA LEU A 226 -4.67 -20.54 14.17
C LEU A 226 -3.19 -20.92 13.97
N LYS A 227 -2.88 -22.21 13.96
CA LYS A 227 -1.52 -22.72 13.77
C LYS A 227 -1.17 -22.90 12.31
N LYS A 228 -2.10 -23.39 11.50
CA LYS A 228 -1.88 -23.60 10.06
C LYS A 228 -3.20 -23.55 9.29
N VAL A 229 -3.14 -22.93 8.13
CA VAL A 229 -4.23 -22.87 7.16
C VAL A 229 -3.72 -23.40 5.82
N VAL A 230 -4.44 -24.35 5.25
CA VAL A 230 -4.17 -24.88 3.91
C VAL A 230 -5.51 -24.89 3.17
N ARG A 231 -5.54 -24.38 1.95
CA ARG A 231 -6.79 -24.32 1.18
C ARG A 231 -6.58 -24.55 -0.32
N ILE A 232 -7.59 -25.09 -0.95
CA ILE A 232 -7.82 -25.09 -2.39
C ILE A 232 -9.02 -24.17 -2.60
N PRO A 233 -8.81 -22.94 -3.09
CA PRO A 233 -9.84 -21.91 -3.11
C PRO A 233 -11.14 -22.35 -3.81
N GLY A 234 -12.26 -22.19 -3.12
CA GLY A 234 -13.59 -22.54 -3.61
C GLY A 234 -13.92 -24.04 -3.54
N GLU A 235 -13.00 -24.89 -3.09
CA GLU A 235 -13.22 -26.33 -2.98
C GLU A 235 -13.12 -26.80 -1.53
N LYS A 236 -11.93 -26.70 -0.94
CA LYS A 236 -11.67 -27.22 0.41
C LYS A 236 -10.59 -26.46 1.13
N ALA A 237 -10.76 -26.28 2.45
CA ALA A 237 -9.74 -25.78 3.37
C ALA A 237 -9.59 -26.71 4.56
N LYS A 238 -8.40 -26.76 5.14
CA LYS A 238 -8.11 -27.36 6.46
C LYS A 238 -7.45 -26.33 7.33
N ILE A 239 -7.95 -26.17 8.54
CA ILE A 239 -7.40 -25.27 9.53
C ILE A 239 -7.03 -26.05 10.79
N ALA A 240 -5.81 -25.86 11.27
CA ALA A 240 -5.34 -26.44 12.51
C ALA A 240 -5.36 -25.37 13.60
N VAL A 241 -6.13 -25.60 14.64
CA VAL A 241 -6.36 -24.68 15.76
C VAL A 241 -5.84 -25.25 17.07
N ASP A 242 -5.43 -24.37 17.95
CA ASP A 242 -4.93 -24.69 19.29
C ASP A 242 -5.53 -23.72 20.30
N ALA A 243 -5.57 -24.07 21.56
CA ALA A 243 -6.04 -23.19 22.62
C ALA A 243 -4.97 -23.03 23.70
N TYR A 244 -4.88 -21.86 24.32
CA TYR A 244 -3.99 -21.65 25.45
C TYR A 244 -4.39 -22.43 26.69
N ASP A 245 -5.70 -22.65 26.90
CA ASP A 245 -6.25 -23.37 28.02
C ASP A 245 -6.78 -24.72 27.55
N ASP A 246 -6.24 -25.81 28.10
CA ASP A 246 -6.63 -27.18 27.78
C ASP A 246 -8.10 -27.51 28.06
N ARG A 247 -8.81 -26.65 28.82
CA ARG A 247 -10.25 -26.77 29.10
C ARG A 247 -11.13 -26.29 27.96
N ILE A 248 -10.55 -25.57 26.99
CA ILE A 248 -11.29 -25.04 25.85
C ILE A 248 -11.21 -26.04 24.70
N ASP A 249 -12.34 -26.41 24.14
CA ASP A 249 -12.39 -27.13 22.86
C ASP A 249 -12.24 -26.14 21.70
N PRO A 250 -11.03 -26.02 21.08
CA PRO A 250 -10.80 -25.04 20.03
C PRO A 250 -11.57 -25.39 18.74
N VAL A 251 -11.83 -26.66 18.49
CA VAL A 251 -12.58 -27.09 17.29
C VAL A 251 -14.05 -26.74 17.43
N GLY A 252 -14.65 -27.13 18.59
CA GLY A 252 -16.05 -26.84 18.88
C GLY A 252 -16.36 -25.33 18.91
N ALA A 253 -15.45 -24.52 19.46
CA ALA A 253 -15.58 -23.08 19.50
C ALA A 253 -15.52 -22.45 18.09
N CYS A 254 -14.63 -22.92 17.22
CA CYS A 254 -14.55 -22.45 15.83
C CYS A 254 -15.76 -22.85 15.00
N VAL A 255 -16.24 -24.07 15.13
CA VAL A 255 -17.38 -24.58 14.35
C VAL A 255 -18.68 -23.96 14.84
N GLY A 256 -18.86 -23.84 16.16
CA GLY A 256 -20.08 -23.40 16.80
C GLY A 256 -21.20 -24.44 16.77
N VAL A 257 -22.29 -24.14 17.46
CA VAL A 257 -23.44 -25.07 17.53
C VAL A 257 -24.02 -25.30 16.13
N LYS A 258 -24.00 -26.56 15.68
CA LYS A 258 -24.44 -26.96 14.32
C LYS A 258 -23.77 -26.19 13.18
N GLY A 259 -22.53 -25.75 13.38
CA GLY A 259 -21.78 -25.00 12.39
C GLY A 259 -22.16 -23.53 12.23
N SER A 260 -22.87 -22.95 13.19
CA SER A 260 -23.42 -21.59 13.07
C SER A 260 -22.36 -20.52 12.85
N ARG A 261 -21.16 -20.64 13.45
CA ARG A 261 -20.09 -19.66 13.33
C ARG A 261 -19.32 -19.79 12.01
N ILE A 262 -18.96 -21.02 11.65
CA ILE A 262 -18.19 -21.26 10.43
C ILE A 262 -19.02 -21.10 9.15
N HIS A 263 -20.35 -21.17 9.26
CA HIS A 263 -21.25 -21.06 8.09
C HIS A 263 -21.14 -19.70 7.37
N GLY A 264 -20.94 -18.61 8.12
CA GLY A 264 -20.69 -17.27 7.55
C GLY A 264 -19.45 -17.26 6.66
N VAL A 265 -18.37 -17.83 7.16
CA VAL A 265 -17.09 -17.96 6.41
C VAL A 265 -17.24 -18.84 5.18
N VAL A 266 -17.87 -20.03 5.32
CA VAL A 266 -18.14 -20.94 4.20
C VAL A 266 -18.92 -20.26 3.07
N ARG A 267 -19.92 -19.47 3.42
CA ARG A 267 -20.74 -18.73 2.45
C ARG A 267 -19.93 -17.64 1.74
N GLU A 268 -19.10 -16.89 2.46
CA GLU A 268 -18.23 -15.87 1.88
C GLU A 268 -17.22 -16.50 0.89
N LEU A 269 -16.74 -17.70 1.19
CA LEU A 269 -15.80 -18.46 0.36
C LEU A 269 -16.50 -19.30 -0.73
N LYS A 270 -17.77 -18.98 -1.07
CA LYS A 270 -18.51 -19.64 -2.14
C LYS A 270 -18.70 -21.16 -1.92
N ASN A 271 -19.04 -21.54 -0.68
CA ASN A 271 -19.25 -22.92 -0.24
C ASN A 271 -17.98 -23.79 -0.20
N GLU A 272 -16.81 -23.19 0.01
CA GLU A 272 -15.59 -23.93 0.31
C GLU A 272 -15.77 -24.78 1.59
N ASN A 273 -15.48 -26.08 1.51
CA ASN A 273 -15.62 -26.98 2.65
C ASN A 273 -14.46 -26.77 3.63
N ILE A 274 -14.73 -26.38 4.86
CA ILE A 274 -13.69 -26.05 5.87
C ILE A 274 -13.67 -27.15 6.91
N ASP A 275 -12.57 -27.93 6.96
CA ASP A 275 -12.27 -28.91 8.00
C ASP A 275 -11.45 -28.22 9.12
N VAL A 276 -11.98 -28.22 10.34
CA VAL A 276 -11.29 -27.72 11.53
C VAL A 276 -10.71 -28.88 12.30
N ILE A 277 -9.40 -28.86 12.56
CA ILE A 277 -8.71 -29.91 13.34
C ILE A 277 -7.94 -29.27 14.49
N GLN A 278 -7.81 -30.04 15.59
CA GLN A 278 -6.99 -29.63 16.70
C GLN A 278 -5.51 -29.84 16.35
N TRP A 279 -4.70 -28.83 16.58
CA TRP A 279 -3.25 -28.89 16.39
C TRP A 279 -2.60 -29.95 17.30
N SER A 280 -1.50 -30.51 16.84
CA SER A 280 -0.61 -31.36 17.63
C SER A 280 0.83 -31.13 17.23
N LYS A 281 1.74 -31.09 18.22
CA LYS A 281 3.18 -31.04 17.95
C LYS A 281 3.70 -32.41 17.41
N ASN A 282 2.97 -33.50 17.66
CA ASN A 282 3.28 -34.81 17.08
C ASN A 282 2.72 -34.85 15.64
N PRO A 283 3.59 -34.98 14.62
CA PRO A 283 3.17 -34.97 13.23
C PRO A 283 2.32 -36.19 12.85
N GLU A 284 2.53 -37.35 13.47
CA GLU A 284 1.67 -38.54 13.26
C GLU A 284 0.21 -38.27 13.67
N ILE A 285 0.03 -37.65 14.85
CA ILE A 285 -1.30 -37.28 15.35
C ILE A 285 -1.94 -36.24 14.45
N LEU A 286 -1.15 -35.25 13.99
CA LEU A 286 -1.65 -34.22 13.10
C LEU A 286 -2.12 -34.79 11.76
N VAL A 287 -1.36 -35.73 11.16
CA VAL A 287 -1.76 -36.42 9.92
C VAL A 287 -3.05 -37.22 10.13
N ARG A 288 -3.15 -37.97 11.25
CA ARG A 288 -4.38 -38.71 11.59
C ARG A 288 -5.59 -37.79 11.71
N ARG A 289 -5.45 -36.67 12.42
CA ARG A 289 -6.51 -35.66 12.56
C ARG A 289 -6.88 -35.02 11.22
N ALA A 290 -5.88 -34.74 10.38
CA ALA A 290 -6.10 -34.14 9.08
C ALA A 290 -6.84 -35.08 8.09
N LEU A 291 -6.68 -36.38 8.24
CA LEU A 291 -7.41 -37.37 7.43
C LEU A 291 -8.82 -37.69 7.99
N GLY A 292 -9.09 -37.25 9.22
CA GLY A 292 -10.43 -37.38 9.83
C GLY A 292 -10.81 -38.81 10.18
N ASN A 293 -12.07 -39.18 9.91
CA ASN A 293 -12.66 -40.47 10.30
C ASN A 293 -12.26 -41.63 9.37
N ILE A 294 -10.98 -41.69 8.96
CA ILE A 294 -10.47 -42.76 8.11
C ILE A 294 -9.68 -43.73 8.98
N THR A 295 -9.86 -45.04 8.76
CA THR A 295 -9.11 -46.07 9.46
C THR A 295 -7.65 -46.05 8.98
N ILE A 296 -6.74 -45.69 9.86
CA ILE A 296 -5.29 -45.63 9.61
C ILE A 296 -4.59 -46.61 10.47
N ASN A 297 -3.93 -47.61 9.88
CA ASN A 297 -3.15 -48.65 10.60
C ASN A 297 -1.86 -48.06 11.17
N LYS A 298 -1.11 -47.32 10.34
CA LYS A 298 0.20 -46.77 10.71
C LYS A 298 0.46 -45.50 9.93
N VAL A 299 1.18 -44.55 10.53
CA VAL A 299 1.74 -43.36 9.87
C VAL A 299 3.26 -43.40 10.18
N GLU A 300 4.07 -43.22 9.16
CA GLU A 300 5.52 -43.06 9.27
C GLU A 300 5.88 -41.68 8.70
N ILE A 301 6.60 -40.90 9.49
CA ILE A 301 7.08 -39.58 9.09
C ILE A 301 8.51 -39.70 8.63
N ASN A 302 8.80 -39.27 7.41
CA ASN A 302 10.16 -39.11 6.94
C ASN A 302 10.55 -37.63 7.05
N GLU A 303 11.28 -37.30 8.10
CA GLU A 303 11.69 -35.91 8.38
C GLU A 303 12.66 -35.36 7.32
N ASN A 304 13.46 -36.23 6.69
CA ASN A 304 14.43 -35.82 5.66
C ASN A 304 13.77 -35.49 4.32
N ASP A 305 12.68 -36.18 3.98
CA ASP A 305 12.03 -36.08 2.65
C ASP A 305 10.71 -35.30 2.71
N THR A 306 10.33 -34.73 3.84
CA THR A 306 9.13 -33.91 4.02
C THR A 306 7.81 -34.59 3.59
N TYR A 307 7.72 -35.91 3.70
CA TYR A 307 6.50 -36.65 3.41
C TYR A 307 6.13 -37.62 4.54
N ALA A 308 4.86 -38.03 4.55
CA ALA A 308 4.34 -39.04 5.45
C ALA A 308 3.82 -40.23 4.66
N LEU A 309 4.20 -41.46 5.09
CA LEU A 309 3.63 -42.70 4.61
C LEU A 309 2.44 -43.08 5.48
N VAL A 310 1.27 -43.22 4.86
CA VAL A 310 0.06 -43.61 5.56
C VAL A 310 -0.36 -45.01 5.12
N TYR A 311 -0.40 -45.95 6.05
CA TYR A 311 -0.85 -47.30 5.85
C TYR A 311 -2.32 -47.42 6.24
N THR A 312 -3.15 -47.83 5.29
CA THR A 312 -4.61 -47.88 5.44
C THR A 312 -5.16 -49.14 4.75
N PRO A 313 -6.32 -49.69 5.16
CA PRO A 313 -7.00 -50.73 4.43
C PRO A 313 -7.31 -50.33 3.01
N VAL A 314 -7.31 -51.29 2.09
CA VAL A 314 -7.56 -51.05 0.63
C VAL A 314 -8.87 -50.29 0.39
N GLU A 315 -9.88 -50.58 1.19
CA GLU A 315 -11.22 -49.97 1.13
C GLU A 315 -11.20 -48.49 1.45
N GLU A 316 -10.25 -48.01 2.20
CA GLU A 316 -10.12 -46.60 2.64
C GLU A 316 -9.16 -45.78 1.76
N ILE A 317 -8.39 -46.39 0.86
CA ILE A 317 -7.38 -45.70 0.04
C ILE A 317 -8.02 -44.53 -0.76
N SER A 318 -9.17 -44.75 -1.37
CA SER A 318 -9.85 -43.68 -2.12
C SER A 318 -10.25 -42.49 -1.28
N LYS A 319 -10.58 -42.71 0.01
CA LYS A 319 -10.92 -41.66 0.95
C LYS A 319 -9.66 -40.90 1.42
N VAL A 320 -8.55 -41.63 1.65
CA VAL A 320 -7.25 -41.03 2.02
C VAL A 320 -6.76 -40.13 0.90
N ILE A 321 -6.81 -40.58 -0.33
CA ILE A 321 -6.42 -39.79 -1.52
C ILE A 321 -7.36 -38.58 -1.70
N GLY A 322 -8.65 -38.82 -1.52
CA GLY A 322 -9.67 -37.80 -1.77
C GLY A 322 -9.89 -37.51 -3.25
N LYS A 323 -10.90 -36.69 -3.57
CA LYS A 323 -11.20 -36.27 -4.93
C LYS A 323 -10.01 -35.53 -5.53
N GLN A 324 -9.48 -35.99 -6.66
CA GLN A 324 -8.32 -35.41 -7.36
C GLN A 324 -7.06 -35.25 -6.46
N GLY A 325 -6.92 -36.11 -5.42
CA GLY A 325 -5.78 -36.05 -4.53
C GLY A 325 -5.79 -34.91 -3.48
N GLN A 326 -6.95 -34.31 -3.22
CA GLN A 326 -7.08 -33.13 -2.32
C GLN A 326 -6.67 -33.40 -0.86
N ASN A 327 -6.71 -34.65 -0.40
CA ASN A 327 -6.37 -34.98 0.99
C ASN A 327 -4.88 -35.31 1.20
N ILE A 328 -4.12 -35.52 0.12
CA ILE A 328 -2.70 -35.92 0.17
C ILE A 328 -1.75 -34.84 -0.36
N ARG A 329 -2.28 -33.69 -0.70
CA ARG A 329 -1.51 -32.49 -1.11
C ARG A 329 -1.11 -31.62 0.05
#